data_4ed3d0fcc65cd0e23ebbf086d4fae044
#
_entry.id   4ed3d0fcc65cd0e23ebbf086d4fae044
#
_cell.length_a   1.000
_cell.length_b   1.000
_cell.length_c   1.000
_cell.angle_alpha   90.00
_cell.angle_beta   90.00
_cell.angle_gamma   90.00
#
_symmetry.space_group_name_H-M   'P 1'
#
loop_
_entity.id
_entity.type
_entity.pdbx_description
1 polymer ?
#
loop_
_entity_poly.entity_id
_entity_poly.type
_entity_poly.pdbx_seq_one_letter_code
_entity_poly.pdbx_strand_id
1 'polypeptide(L)'
;MHWAQRAQKKYQARIVLKGPGTLIVSRNRCYQNTSGNTALAKAGTGDVLAGIITAFRAQGLMPLRAACLGVYVHGLCAEIWVSDGNDSLGMMASDLIEILPRALKRIHSEKNPN
;
A
#
# COMPACT_ATOMS: atom_id res chain seq x y z
N MET A 1 -12.28 -7.50 -9.03
CA MET A 1 -13.01 -6.21 -9.00
C MET A 1 -14.46 -6.35 -8.59
N HIS A 2 -15.20 -7.25 -9.21
CA HIS A 2 -16.62 -7.46 -8.95
C HIS A 2 -16.95 -7.72 -7.46
N TRP A 3 -16.18 -8.58 -6.81
CA TRP A 3 -16.37 -8.89 -5.38
C TRP A 3 -16.13 -7.70 -4.47
N ALA A 4 -15.07 -6.91 -4.76
CA ALA A 4 -14.75 -5.73 -3.96
C ALA A 4 -15.85 -4.66 -4.08
N GLN A 5 -16.39 -4.47 -5.28
CA GLN A 5 -17.48 -3.54 -5.51
C GLN A 5 -18.77 -3.98 -4.82
N ARG A 6 -19.06 -5.27 -4.84
CA ARG A 6 -20.23 -5.83 -4.13
C ARG A 6 -20.10 -5.67 -2.62
N ALA A 7 -18.90 -5.93 -2.08
CA ALA A 7 -18.65 -5.76 -0.65
C ALA A 7 -18.79 -4.28 -0.25
N GLN A 8 -18.24 -3.36 -1.03
CA GLN A 8 -18.36 -1.94 -0.78
C GLN A 8 -19.82 -1.49 -0.76
N LYS A 9 -20.60 -1.96 -1.73
CA LYS A 9 -22.01 -1.62 -1.85
C LYS A 9 -22.84 -2.16 -0.68
N LYS A 10 -22.54 -3.41 -0.28
CA LYS A 10 -23.24 -4.07 0.82
C LYS A 10 -22.95 -3.43 2.18
N TYR A 11 -21.69 -3.11 2.45
CA TYR A 11 -21.26 -2.60 3.75
C TYR A 11 -21.10 -1.09 3.79
N GLN A 12 -21.26 -0.41 2.65
CA GLN A 12 -21.10 1.05 2.51
C GLN A 12 -19.76 1.53 3.06
N ALA A 13 -18.72 0.73 2.86
CA ALA A 13 -17.37 0.98 3.34
C ALA A 13 -16.39 1.08 2.17
N ARG A 14 -15.22 1.61 2.45
CA ARG A 14 -14.13 1.57 1.49
C ARG A 14 -13.40 0.25 1.65
N ILE A 15 -13.19 -0.45 0.54
CA ILE A 15 -12.64 -1.80 0.53
C ILE A 15 -11.26 -1.79 -0.09
N VAL A 16 -10.30 -2.41 0.59
CA VAL A 16 -8.96 -2.69 0.06
C VAL A 16 -8.86 -4.20 -0.11
N LEU A 17 -8.89 -4.65 -1.34
CA LEU A 17 -8.75 -6.06 -1.67
C LEU A 17 -7.29 -6.35 -1.99
N LYS A 18 -6.58 -6.98 -1.05
CA LYS A 18 -5.16 -7.27 -1.16
C LYS A 18 -4.88 -8.44 -2.09
N GLY A 19 -3.69 -8.45 -2.67
CA GLY A 19 -3.23 -9.45 -3.60
C GLY A 19 -2.39 -8.81 -4.71
N PRO A 20 -1.99 -9.56 -5.74
CA PRO A 20 -1.36 -8.95 -6.92
C PRO A 20 -2.29 -7.89 -7.50
N GLY A 21 -1.79 -6.66 -7.66
CA GLY A 21 -2.60 -5.54 -8.13
C GLY A 21 -3.71 -5.17 -7.14
N THR A 22 -3.34 -4.87 -5.90
CA THR A 22 -4.29 -4.49 -4.84
C THR A 22 -5.33 -3.49 -5.35
N LEU A 23 -6.60 -3.79 -5.10
CA LEU A 23 -7.73 -2.95 -5.50
C LEU A 23 -8.23 -2.12 -4.32
N ILE A 24 -8.43 -0.83 -4.55
CA ILE A 24 -9.04 0.07 -3.58
C ILE A 24 -10.37 0.52 -4.16
N VAL A 25 -11.46 0.18 -3.49
CA VAL A 25 -12.82 0.45 -3.97
C VAL A 25 -13.51 1.41 -3.02
N SER A 26 -13.98 2.52 -3.55
CA SER A 26 -14.85 3.46 -2.86
C SER A 26 -16.21 3.49 -3.57
N ARG A 27 -17.11 4.35 -3.09
CA ARG A 27 -18.50 4.40 -3.56
C ARG A 27 -18.63 4.50 -5.08
N ASN A 28 -17.81 5.34 -5.73
CA ASN A 28 -17.92 5.61 -7.16
C ASN A 28 -16.65 5.31 -7.94
N ARG A 29 -15.60 4.81 -7.27
CA ARG A 29 -14.28 4.67 -7.90
C ARG A 29 -13.62 3.38 -7.50
N CYS A 30 -12.84 2.85 -8.42
CA CYS A 30 -11.98 1.69 -8.19
C CYS A 30 -10.59 2.02 -8.69
N TYR A 31 -9.58 1.82 -7.84
CA TYR A 31 -8.18 2.05 -8.17
C TYR A 31 -7.42 0.74 -8.06
N GLN A 32 -6.55 0.49 -9.01
CA GLN A 32 -5.63 -0.63 -8.94
C GLN A 32 -4.23 -0.11 -8.67
N ASN A 33 -3.60 -0.64 -7.60
CA ASN A 33 -2.24 -0.29 -7.27
C ASN A 33 -1.27 -0.94 -8.26
N THR A 34 -0.26 -0.18 -8.68
CA THR A 34 0.75 -0.63 -9.65
C THR A 34 2.10 -0.93 -9.00
N SER A 35 2.27 -0.67 -7.70
CA SER A 35 3.52 -0.92 -7.00
C SER A 35 3.54 -2.30 -6.35
N GLY A 36 4.74 -2.76 -5.99
CA GLY A 36 4.91 -3.98 -5.22
C GLY A 36 5.41 -5.15 -6.04
N ASN A 37 5.67 -6.25 -5.35
CA ASN A 37 6.15 -7.50 -5.91
C ASN A 37 5.82 -8.65 -4.94
N THR A 38 6.30 -9.86 -5.24
CA THR A 38 6.05 -11.05 -4.42
C THR A 38 6.66 -10.98 -3.02
N ALA A 39 7.55 -10.04 -2.74
CA ALA A 39 8.12 -9.87 -1.40
C ALA A 39 7.04 -9.55 -0.35
N LEU A 40 5.91 -9.00 -0.78
CA LEU A 40 4.80 -8.69 0.12
C LEU A 40 3.95 -9.91 0.52
N ALA A 41 4.17 -11.06 -0.10
CA ALA A 41 3.44 -12.29 0.22
C ALA A 41 4.01 -12.96 1.47
N LYS A 42 4.00 -12.25 2.60
CA LYS A 42 4.56 -12.69 3.88
C LYS A 42 3.60 -12.36 5.01
N ALA A 43 3.68 -13.18 6.08
CA ALA A 43 2.91 -12.93 7.29
C ALA A 43 3.31 -11.58 7.92
N GLY A 44 2.33 -10.82 8.35
CA GLY A 44 2.53 -9.53 9.02
C GLY A 44 2.63 -8.33 8.08
N THR A 45 2.81 -8.49 6.77
CA THR A 45 2.89 -7.36 5.85
C THR A 45 1.56 -6.63 5.73
N GLY A 46 0.44 -7.33 5.86
CA GLY A 46 -0.89 -6.71 5.89
C GLY A 46 -1.11 -5.84 7.13
N ASP A 47 -0.57 -6.23 8.27
CA ASP A 47 -0.64 -5.43 9.50
C ASP A 47 0.15 -4.14 9.34
N VAL A 48 1.31 -4.21 8.70
CA VAL A 48 2.11 -3.01 8.38
C VAL A 48 1.32 -2.08 7.46
N LEU A 49 0.67 -2.62 6.44
CA LEU A 49 -0.18 -1.83 5.55
C LEU A 49 -1.29 -1.11 6.32
N ALA A 50 -1.98 -1.83 7.20
CA ALA A 50 -3.03 -1.24 8.02
C ALA A 50 -2.49 -0.09 8.88
N GLY A 51 -1.30 -0.26 9.46
CA GLY A 51 -0.64 0.78 10.24
C GLY A 51 -0.30 2.01 9.41
N ILE A 52 0.21 1.82 8.20
CA ILE A 52 0.54 2.91 7.28
C ILE A 52 -0.71 3.72 6.92
N ILE A 53 -1.79 3.05 6.54
CA ILE A 53 -3.05 3.70 6.18
C ILE A 53 -3.61 4.48 7.38
N THR A 54 -3.57 3.88 8.56
CA THR A 54 -4.03 4.52 9.79
C THR A 54 -3.22 5.77 10.11
N ALA A 55 -1.90 5.71 9.95
CA ALA A 55 -1.02 6.85 10.16
C ALA A 55 -1.36 8.01 9.21
N PHE A 56 -1.60 7.72 7.93
CA PHE A 56 -2.01 8.74 6.98
C PHE A 56 -3.36 9.34 7.34
N ARG A 57 -4.30 8.52 7.81
CA ARG A 57 -5.59 9.03 8.31
C ARG A 57 -5.39 9.96 9.49
N ALA A 58 -4.52 9.61 10.42
CA ALA A 58 -4.22 10.42 11.59
C ALA A 58 -3.58 11.78 11.21
N GLN A 59 -2.87 11.82 10.09
CA GLN A 59 -2.28 13.06 9.55
C GLN A 59 -3.28 13.90 8.77
N GLY A 60 -4.52 13.48 8.66
CA GLY A 60 -5.59 14.26 8.05
C GLY A 60 -5.95 13.89 6.61
N LEU A 61 -5.32 12.86 6.02
CA LEU A 61 -5.70 12.43 4.68
C LEU A 61 -7.11 11.83 4.70
N MET A 62 -7.89 12.15 3.68
CA MET A 62 -9.20 11.55 3.49
C MET A 62 -9.06 10.03 3.28
N PRO A 63 -10.08 9.22 3.66
CA PRO A 63 -9.94 7.76 3.66
C PRO A 63 -9.46 7.16 2.34
N LEU A 64 -9.99 7.61 1.22
CA LEU A 64 -9.58 7.08 -0.09
C LEU A 64 -8.12 7.42 -0.40
N ARG A 65 -7.69 8.65 -0.13
CA ARG A 65 -6.30 9.06 -0.34
C ARG A 65 -5.35 8.31 0.58
N ALA A 66 -5.74 8.13 1.85
CA ALA A 66 -4.94 7.37 2.81
C ALA A 66 -4.76 5.93 2.35
N ALA A 67 -5.82 5.30 1.84
CA ALA A 67 -5.76 3.94 1.32
C ALA A 67 -4.88 3.84 0.08
N CYS A 68 -5.08 4.71 -0.90
CA CYS A 68 -4.30 4.69 -2.15
C CYS A 68 -2.82 4.96 -1.89
N LEU A 69 -2.50 5.99 -1.11
CA LEU A 69 -1.12 6.31 -0.78
C LEU A 69 -0.49 5.22 0.07
N GLY A 70 -1.22 4.68 1.04
CA GLY A 70 -0.73 3.61 1.90
C GLY A 70 -0.37 2.35 1.13
N VAL A 71 -1.25 1.93 0.21
CA VAL A 71 -0.99 0.77 -0.64
C VAL A 71 0.20 1.00 -1.57
N TYR A 72 0.31 2.20 -2.14
CA TYR A 72 1.44 2.55 -3.01
C TYR A 72 2.77 2.54 -2.25
N VAL A 73 2.82 3.19 -1.08
CA VAL A 73 4.02 3.23 -0.23
C VAL A 73 4.44 1.83 0.19
N HIS A 74 3.48 1.02 0.59
CA HIS A 74 3.71 -0.37 0.99
C HIS A 74 4.36 -1.18 -0.14
N GLY A 75 3.81 -1.06 -1.35
CA GLY A 75 4.38 -1.71 -2.53
C GLY A 75 5.76 -1.17 -2.89
N LEU A 76 5.96 0.14 -2.76
CA LEU A 76 7.25 0.78 -3.05
C LEU A 76 8.35 0.27 -2.12
N CYS A 77 8.02 -0.01 -0.85
CA CYS A 77 8.98 -0.62 0.08
C CYS A 77 9.50 -1.96 -0.45
N ALA A 78 8.61 -2.80 -0.97
CA ALA A 78 9.00 -4.08 -1.55
C ALA A 78 9.88 -3.91 -2.78
N GLU A 79 9.59 -2.93 -3.61
CA GLU A 79 10.41 -2.61 -4.79
C GLU A 79 11.81 -2.14 -4.38
N ILE A 80 11.91 -1.30 -3.35
CA ILE A 80 13.19 -0.83 -2.82
C ILE A 80 13.99 -2.02 -2.26
N TRP A 81 13.35 -2.92 -1.53
CA TRP A 81 14.00 -4.13 -1.00
C TRP A 81 14.70 -4.91 -2.11
N VAL A 82 14.00 -5.19 -3.19
CA VAL A 82 14.57 -5.94 -4.31
C VAL A 82 15.63 -5.12 -5.04
N SER A 83 15.42 -3.82 -5.23
CA SER A 83 16.40 -2.96 -5.91
C SER A 83 17.71 -2.83 -5.15
N ASP A 84 17.68 -3.02 -3.83
CA ASP A 84 18.89 -3.04 -3.00
C ASP A 84 19.69 -4.35 -3.15
N GLY A 85 19.23 -5.27 -3.98
CA GLY A 85 19.92 -6.54 -4.22
C GLY A 85 19.45 -7.69 -3.33
N ASN A 86 18.38 -7.51 -2.56
CA ASN A 86 17.86 -8.55 -1.70
C ASN A 86 16.90 -9.48 -2.45
N ASP A 87 16.86 -10.75 -2.02
CA ASP A 87 15.90 -11.70 -2.55
C ASP A 87 14.50 -11.37 -2.04
N SER A 88 13.52 -11.42 -2.94
CA SER A 88 12.12 -11.14 -2.58
C SER A 88 11.58 -12.07 -1.51
N LEU A 89 12.09 -13.31 -1.42
CA LEU A 89 11.66 -14.27 -0.43
C LEU A 89 12.18 -13.95 0.97
N GLY A 90 13.21 -13.12 1.09
CA GLY A 90 13.86 -12.83 2.36
C GLY A 90 13.25 -11.67 3.15
N MET A 91 12.34 -10.90 2.55
CA MET A 91 11.77 -9.73 3.24
C MET A 91 10.82 -10.14 4.36
N MET A 92 11.03 -9.57 5.54
CA MET A 92 10.14 -9.71 6.68
C MET A 92 9.37 -8.40 6.88
N ALA A 93 8.28 -8.47 7.65
CA ALA A 93 7.48 -7.28 7.94
C ALA A 93 8.31 -6.16 8.60
N SER A 94 9.26 -6.52 9.47
CA SER A 94 10.16 -5.56 10.11
C SER A 94 11.07 -4.85 9.11
N ASP A 95 11.52 -5.54 8.07
CA ASP A 95 12.34 -4.94 7.01
C ASP A 95 11.53 -3.88 6.25
N LEU A 96 10.26 -4.14 6.03
CA LEU A 96 9.34 -3.20 5.39
C LEU A 96 9.25 -1.91 6.19
N ILE A 97 9.12 -2.01 7.51
CA ILE A 97 9.06 -0.85 8.41
C ILE A 97 10.34 -0.03 8.32
N GLU A 98 11.50 -0.68 8.28
CA GLU A 98 12.79 0.03 8.19
C GLU A 98 12.98 0.76 6.86
N ILE A 99 12.42 0.24 5.78
CA ILE A 99 12.50 0.85 4.45
C ILE A 99 11.53 2.01 4.31
N LEU A 100 10.47 2.05 5.09
CA LEU A 100 9.39 3.03 4.97
C LEU A 100 9.86 4.48 4.85
N PRO A 101 10.81 4.99 5.67
CA PRO A 101 11.31 6.35 5.51
C PRO A 101 11.89 6.65 4.13
N ARG A 102 12.57 5.68 3.53
CA ARG A 102 13.15 5.82 2.18
C ARG A 102 12.06 5.90 1.12
N ALA A 103 11.00 5.11 1.26
CA ALA A 103 9.86 5.14 0.35
C ALA A 103 9.14 6.49 0.42
N LEU A 104 8.92 7.01 1.62
CA LEU A 104 8.30 8.32 1.81
C LEU A 104 9.15 9.44 1.21
N LYS A 105 10.46 9.38 1.40
CA LYS A 105 11.39 10.36 0.82
C LYS A 105 11.32 10.34 -0.71
N ARG A 106 11.25 9.16 -1.31
CA ARG A 106 11.14 9.01 -2.76
C ARG A 106 9.87 9.68 -3.30
N ILE A 107 8.75 9.47 -2.63
CA ILE A 107 7.47 10.09 -3.02
C ILE A 107 7.55 11.61 -2.96
N HIS A 108 8.14 12.17 -1.91
CA HIS A 108 8.34 13.60 -1.79
C HIS A 108 9.20 14.16 -2.92
N SER A 109 10.26 13.44 -3.30
CA SER A 109 11.16 13.85 -4.39
C SER A 109 10.45 13.84 -5.75
N GLU A 110 9.58 12.86 -6.00
CA GLU A 110 8.79 12.78 -7.22
C GLU A 110 7.77 13.93 -7.29
N LYS A 111 7.20 14.31 -6.16
CA LYS A 111 6.20 15.38 -6.07
C LYS A 111 6.82 16.77 -6.24
N ASN A 112 8.08 16.95 -5.86
CA ASN A 112 8.84 18.19 -5.93
C ASN A 112 10.18 17.91 -6.63
N PRO A 113 10.18 17.76 -7.98
CA PRO A 113 11.39 17.34 -8.71
C PRO A 113 12.54 18.36 -8.68
N ASN A 114 12.32 19.52 -8.15
CA ASN A 114 13.36 20.53 -7.93
C ASN A 114 13.76 20.59 -6.46
#